data_5125e73333bd80a70c9afa306fd6cb2d
#
_entry.id   5125e73333bd80a70c9afa306fd6cb2d
#
_cell.length_a   1.000
_cell.length_b   1.000
_cell.length_c   1.000
_cell.angle_alpha   90.00
_cell.angle_beta   90.00
_cell.angle_gamma   90.00
#
_symmetry.space_group_name_H-M   'P 1'
#
loop_
_entity.id
_entity.type
_entity.pdbx_description
1 polymer ?
#
loop_
_entity_poly.entity_id
_entity_poly.type
_entity_poly.pdbx_seq_one_letter_code
_entity_poly.pdbx_strand_id
1 'polypeptide(L)'
;TQTGYPVLDVSVDRNSDGMEVGLTQRRFMYEDVLGAGESRDGRWKVPVGARTASDANPVRTLMETDATTVSLKPASYGTTDEWIKVNPLHTAFYRVRYPTDELQKLVAPIRSKTLPAADRLGIQNDTYALAKAGHLPATDFLTIAEAYAAENDASVCGDLAANLNGLDGLVATEEFYPRFQAFARGIFKPIGDQIGWDAAPNEGHRDALLRSTALSELGHFEDEDTLAEASRRFERYVEDPANVNPDTRAVVFAMAAQRGSRATYDLMWDLEKAETLHEQKIRFLYALCSYTQPDLLKETLERSLGPEVRSQDTIRGVSAVAGNRHGLDIAWEFVKDNWAEFDRRYGEGGFGLMHLVSLTSMFTTEERREDVQRFFTDNPVPGAERAVRQSLERMSLNIGWLDKNRDDLGRWLVG
;
A
#
# COMPACT_ATOMS: atom_id res chain seq x y z
N THR A 1 29.16 -11.10 -0.70
CA THR A 1 27.67 -11.13 -0.52
C THR A 1 27.08 -10.24 -1.60
N GLN A 2 26.17 -10.81 -2.39
CA GLN A 2 25.48 -10.09 -3.46
C GLN A 2 24.25 -9.37 -2.87
N THR A 3 24.07 -8.10 -3.20
CA THR A 3 22.88 -7.31 -2.77
C THR A 3 21.70 -7.52 -3.73
N GLY A 4 20.47 -7.33 -3.25
CA GLY A 4 19.26 -7.51 -4.03
C GLY A 4 18.75 -8.95 -4.03
N TYR A 5 17.76 -9.22 -4.88
CA TYR A 5 17.12 -10.53 -5.03
C TYR A 5 16.67 -10.74 -6.49
N PRO A 6 16.38 -11.99 -6.90
CA PRO A 6 16.04 -12.27 -8.28
C PRO A 6 14.60 -11.93 -8.64
N VAL A 7 14.41 -11.49 -9.89
CA VAL A 7 13.17 -11.59 -10.65
C VAL A 7 13.33 -12.73 -11.64
N LEU A 8 12.33 -13.58 -11.76
CA LEU A 8 12.24 -14.60 -12.79
C LEU A 8 11.25 -14.15 -13.88
N ASP A 9 11.77 -13.87 -15.05
CA ASP A 9 10.96 -13.61 -16.25
C ASP A 9 10.47 -14.96 -16.79
N VAL A 10 9.16 -15.07 -16.98
CA VAL A 10 8.48 -16.29 -17.45
C VAL A 10 8.24 -16.21 -18.94
N SER A 11 8.50 -17.32 -19.64
CA SER A 11 8.01 -17.58 -20.99
C SER A 11 7.33 -18.94 -21.01
N VAL A 12 6.31 -19.10 -21.87
CA VAL A 12 5.55 -20.35 -21.95
C VAL A 12 5.43 -20.78 -23.40
N ASP A 13 5.93 -21.98 -23.67
CA ASP A 13 5.72 -22.65 -24.94
C ASP A 13 4.76 -23.83 -24.73
N ARG A 14 3.67 -23.87 -25.50
CA ARG A 14 2.62 -24.88 -25.45
C ARG A 14 2.64 -25.73 -26.71
N ASN A 15 2.85 -27.00 -26.53
CA ASN A 15 2.89 -27.98 -27.66
C ASN A 15 2.02 -29.20 -27.36
N SER A 16 2.02 -30.19 -28.28
CA SER A 16 1.26 -31.43 -28.10
C SER A 16 1.64 -32.26 -26.88
N ASP A 17 2.84 -32.09 -26.37
CA ASP A 17 3.40 -32.93 -25.32
C ASP A 17 3.29 -32.28 -23.91
N GLY A 18 2.92 -31.00 -23.87
CA GLY A 18 2.75 -30.26 -22.63
C GLY A 18 3.12 -28.78 -22.71
N MET A 19 3.56 -28.21 -21.61
CA MET A 19 4.02 -26.83 -21.49
C MET A 19 5.47 -26.79 -21.05
N GLU A 20 6.28 -26.04 -21.78
CA GLU A 20 7.65 -25.71 -21.39
C GLU A 20 7.67 -24.29 -20.83
N VAL A 21 7.95 -24.19 -19.52
CA VAL A 21 8.03 -22.91 -18.80
C VAL A 21 9.49 -22.50 -18.74
N GLY A 22 9.87 -21.59 -19.62
CA GLY A 22 11.19 -20.95 -19.60
C GLY A 22 11.25 -19.87 -18.50
N LEU A 23 12.34 -19.90 -17.73
CA LEU A 23 12.58 -18.95 -16.65
C LEU A 23 13.97 -18.36 -16.80
N THR A 24 14.06 -17.01 -16.80
CA THR A 24 15.34 -16.29 -16.87
C THR A 24 15.43 -15.38 -15.66
N GLN A 25 16.56 -15.47 -14.91
CA GLN A 25 16.74 -14.63 -13.74
C GLN A 25 17.46 -13.33 -14.08
N ARG A 26 17.07 -12.27 -13.37
CA ARG A 26 17.78 -11.00 -13.31
C ARG A 26 17.63 -10.38 -11.94
N ARG A 27 18.47 -9.41 -11.60
CA ARG A 27 18.35 -8.66 -10.34
C ARG A 27 17.13 -7.73 -10.38
N PHE A 28 16.35 -7.72 -9.30
CA PHE A 28 15.28 -6.72 -9.12
C PHE A 28 15.87 -5.33 -8.90
N MET A 29 15.48 -4.37 -9.72
CA MET A 29 15.84 -2.96 -9.61
C MET A 29 14.73 -2.09 -10.19
N TYR A 30 14.62 -0.86 -9.73
CA TYR A 30 13.76 0.13 -10.38
C TYR A 30 14.40 0.55 -11.71
N GLU A 31 13.60 0.64 -12.78
CA GLU A 31 14.15 0.92 -14.13
C GLU A 31 14.83 2.27 -14.22
N ASP A 32 14.29 3.29 -13.53
CA ASP A 32 14.83 4.65 -13.56
C ASP A 32 16.17 4.81 -12.81
N VAL A 33 16.56 3.86 -11.96
CA VAL A 33 17.84 3.84 -11.25
C VAL A 33 18.98 3.30 -12.13
N LEU A 34 18.66 2.62 -13.22
CA LEU A 34 19.66 1.97 -14.09
C LEU A 34 20.47 2.93 -14.98
N GLY A 35 20.20 4.24 -14.94
CA GLY A 35 20.86 5.23 -15.80
C GLY A 35 22.34 5.51 -15.50
N ALA A 36 22.88 5.09 -14.35
CA ALA A 36 24.20 5.49 -13.87
C ALA A 36 25.23 4.35 -13.79
N GLY A 37 25.15 3.35 -14.68
CA GLY A 37 26.15 2.26 -14.74
C GLY A 37 25.90 1.13 -13.75
N GLU A 38 24.73 1.05 -13.14
CA GLU A 38 24.32 -0.09 -12.34
C GLU A 38 23.87 -1.27 -13.23
N SER A 39 24.38 -2.46 -12.95
CA SER A 39 24.09 -3.67 -13.72
C SER A 39 22.87 -4.41 -13.15
N ARG A 40 22.00 -4.90 -14.05
CA ARG A 40 20.98 -5.90 -13.70
C ARG A 40 21.57 -7.28 -13.41
N ASP A 41 22.88 -7.43 -13.57
CA ASP A 41 23.55 -8.69 -13.37
C ASP A 41 23.46 -9.11 -11.91
N GLY A 42 23.06 -10.32 -11.72
CA GLY A 42 22.97 -10.97 -10.44
C GLY A 42 22.58 -12.40 -10.66
N ARG A 43 23.32 -13.32 -10.09
CA ARG A 43 23.04 -14.76 -10.19
C ARG A 43 22.85 -15.35 -8.81
N TRP A 44 21.72 -16.01 -8.65
CA TRP A 44 21.37 -16.75 -7.44
C TRP A 44 21.13 -18.21 -7.77
N LYS A 45 21.33 -19.08 -6.80
CA LYS A 45 20.78 -20.44 -6.83
C LYS A 45 19.33 -20.34 -6.33
N VAL A 46 18.37 -20.52 -7.26
CA VAL A 46 16.95 -20.29 -6.98
C VAL A 46 16.20 -21.62 -6.98
N PRO A 47 15.61 -22.02 -5.84
CA PRO A 47 14.67 -23.15 -5.84
C PRO A 47 13.39 -22.74 -6.55
N VAL A 48 13.18 -23.30 -7.74
CA VAL A 48 12.02 -23.00 -8.59
C VAL A 48 10.99 -24.11 -8.46
N GLY A 49 9.73 -23.70 -8.35
CA GLY A 49 8.56 -24.59 -8.50
C GLY A 49 7.57 -23.99 -9.49
N ALA A 50 6.92 -24.85 -10.29
CA ALA A 50 5.82 -24.46 -11.15
C ALA A 50 4.74 -25.54 -11.17
N ARG A 51 3.46 -25.14 -11.29
CA ARG A 51 2.31 -26.03 -11.41
C ARG A 51 1.25 -25.44 -12.33
N THR A 52 0.32 -26.29 -12.77
CA THR A 52 -0.84 -25.88 -13.58
C THR A 52 -2.14 -25.98 -12.78
N ALA A 53 -3.26 -25.65 -13.40
CA ALA A 53 -4.58 -25.84 -12.85
C ALA A 53 -4.90 -27.32 -12.58
N SER A 54 -4.52 -28.20 -13.52
CA SER A 54 -4.86 -29.63 -13.51
C SER A 54 -3.95 -30.47 -12.61
N ASP A 55 -2.76 -29.96 -12.23
CA ASP A 55 -1.83 -30.66 -11.32
C ASP A 55 -1.45 -29.77 -10.14
N ALA A 56 -1.96 -30.14 -8.96
CA ALA A 56 -1.67 -29.43 -7.71
C ALA A 56 -0.21 -29.67 -7.22
N ASN A 57 0.47 -30.69 -7.72
CA ASN A 57 1.84 -31.01 -7.33
C ASN A 57 2.83 -30.20 -8.19
N PRO A 58 3.62 -29.30 -7.58
CA PRO A 58 4.57 -28.53 -8.35
C PRO A 58 5.75 -29.38 -8.83
N VAL A 59 6.11 -29.19 -10.08
CA VAL A 59 7.43 -29.61 -10.57
C VAL A 59 8.47 -28.67 -9.98
N ARG A 60 9.54 -29.21 -9.40
CA ARG A 60 10.58 -28.44 -8.71
C ARG A 60 11.96 -28.70 -9.33
N THR A 61 12.75 -27.64 -9.40
CA THR A 61 14.14 -27.72 -9.85
C THR A 61 14.98 -26.65 -9.12
N LEU A 62 16.30 -26.83 -9.13
CA LEU A 62 17.22 -25.79 -8.69
C LEU A 62 17.79 -25.08 -9.92
N MET A 63 17.49 -23.79 -10.06
CA MET A 63 18.09 -22.96 -11.08
C MET A 63 19.47 -22.51 -10.62
N GLU A 64 20.53 -23.00 -11.27
CA GLU A 64 21.93 -22.68 -10.94
C GLU A 64 22.58 -21.75 -11.98
N THR A 65 21.89 -21.51 -13.11
CA THR A 65 22.35 -20.71 -14.24
C THR A 65 21.39 -19.53 -14.47
N ASP A 66 21.67 -18.71 -15.46
CA ASP A 66 20.85 -17.52 -15.80
C ASP A 66 19.47 -17.89 -16.30
N ALA A 67 19.30 -19.09 -16.84
CA ALA A 67 18.03 -19.61 -17.33
C ALA A 67 17.82 -21.08 -16.97
N THR A 68 16.57 -21.50 -16.86
CA THR A 68 16.16 -22.89 -16.72
C THR A 68 14.80 -23.11 -17.38
N THR A 69 14.44 -24.36 -17.64
CA THR A 69 13.13 -24.75 -18.15
C THR A 69 12.48 -25.76 -17.20
N VAL A 70 11.18 -25.60 -16.99
CA VAL A 70 10.35 -26.54 -16.23
C VAL A 70 9.29 -27.11 -17.17
N SER A 71 9.32 -28.42 -17.38
CA SER A 71 8.33 -29.11 -18.21
C SER A 71 7.12 -29.50 -17.38
N LEU A 72 5.95 -29.02 -17.76
CA LEU A 72 4.66 -29.31 -17.12
C LEU A 72 3.81 -30.17 -18.05
N LYS A 73 3.17 -31.18 -17.49
CA LYS A 73 2.26 -32.07 -18.23
C LYS A 73 0.82 -31.84 -17.76
N PRO A 74 0.03 -31.02 -18.44
CA PRO A 74 -1.37 -30.81 -18.07
C PRO A 74 -2.19 -32.09 -18.31
N ALA A 75 -3.24 -32.28 -17.50
CA ALA A 75 -4.11 -33.45 -17.62
C ALA A 75 -4.94 -33.49 -18.91
N SER A 76 -5.15 -32.34 -19.54
CA SER A 76 -5.85 -32.19 -20.82
C SER A 76 -4.92 -31.58 -21.87
N TYR A 77 -4.51 -32.37 -22.84
CA TYR A 77 -3.71 -31.90 -23.96
C TYR A 77 -4.49 -30.88 -24.81
N GLY A 78 -3.85 -29.78 -25.14
CA GLY A 78 -4.34 -28.84 -26.15
C GLY A 78 -5.20 -27.69 -25.64
N THR A 79 -5.36 -27.45 -24.34
CA THR A 79 -6.00 -26.22 -23.82
C THR A 79 -4.97 -25.12 -23.67
N THR A 80 -5.06 -24.09 -24.49
CA THR A 80 -4.24 -22.87 -24.42
C THR A 80 -4.57 -21.99 -23.18
N ASP A 81 -5.67 -22.30 -22.49
CA ASP A 81 -6.25 -21.46 -21.43
C ASP A 81 -5.84 -21.88 -20.01
N GLU A 82 -5.10 -22.99 -19.87
CA GLU A 82 -4.64 -23.43 -18.55
C GLU A 82 -3.59 -22.45 -17.99
N TRP A 83 -3.85 -21.95 -16.78
CA TRP A 83 -2.92 -21.07 -16.08
C TRP A 83 -1.73 -21.84 -15.49
N ILE A 84 -0.64 -21.11 -15.33
CA ILE A 84 0.59 -21.59 -14.69
C ILE A 84 0.85 -20.75 -13.46
N LYS A 85 1.20 -21.41 -12.32
CA LYS A 85 1.68 -20.74 -11.13
C LYS A 85 3.13 -21.11 -10.87
N VAL A 86 4.01 -20.15 -11.06
CA VAL A 86 5.41 -20.20 -10.63
C VAL A 86 5.50 -19.75 -9.17
N ASN A 87 6.42 -20.31 -8.38
CA ASN A 87 6.51 -20.11 -6.93
C ASN A 87 5.23 -20.49 -6.18
N PRO A 88 4.72 -21.74 -6.32
CA PRO A 88 3.51 -22.16 -5.64
C PRO A 88 3.63 -21.99 -4.13
N LEU A 89 2.58 -21.48 -3.49
CA LEU A 89 2.50 -21.12 -2.07
C LEU A 89 3.54 -20.07 -1.64
N HIS A 90 4.15 -19.38 -2.59
CA HIS A 90 5.12 -18.30 -2.35
C HIS A 90 6.27 -18.71 -1.42
N THR A 91 6.79 -19.92 -1.62
CA THR A 91 7.72 -20.57 -0.68
C THR A 91 9.19 -20.19 -0.84
N ALA A 92 9.53 -19.50 -1.94
CA ALA A 92 10.89 -19.05 -2.22
C ALA A 92 10.95 -17.52 -2.43
N PHE A 93 12.09 -16.92 -2.11
CA PHE A 93 12.27 -15.47 -2.13
C PHE A 93 12.77 -14.98 -3.49
N TYR A 94 11.83 -14.74 -4.39
CA TYR A 94 12.00 -14.10 -5.70
C TYR A 94 10.68 -13.55 -6.21
N ARG A 95 10.72 -12.59 -7.14
CA ARG A 95 9.56 -12.08 -7.87
C ARG A 95 9.36 -12.87 -9.15
N VAL A 96 8.11 -13.02 -9.57
CA VAL A 96 7.74 -13.68 -10.82
C VAL A 96 7.11 -12.67 -11.76
N ARG A 97 7.75 -12.45 -12.92
CA ARG A 97 7.21 -11.62 -13.99
C ARG A 97 6.60 -12.50 -15.06
N TYR A 98 5.30 -12.53 -15.11
CA TYR A 98 4.55 -13.16 -16.20
C TYR A 98 4.41 -12.22 -17.38
N PRO A 99 4.36 -12.73 -18.64
CA PRO A 99 3.77 -12.00 -19.76
C PRO A 99 2.31 -11.63 -19.45
N THR A 100 1.82 -10.51 -20.01
CA THR A 100 0.46 -10.01 -19.72
C THR A 100 -0.63 -11.03 -20.00
N ASP A 101 -0.53 -11.80 -21.10
CA ASP A 101 -1.48 -12.85 -21.45
C ASP A 101 -1.50 -14.02 -20.45
N GLU A 102 -0.35 -14.41 -19.92
CA GLU A 102 -0.27 -15.43 -18.86
C GLU A 102 -0.76 -14.89 -17.50
N LEU A 103 -0.49 -13.62 -17.20
CA LEU A 103 -0.99 -12.96 -16.01
C LEU A 103 -2.53 -12.88 -16.03
N GLN A 104 -3.14 -12.57 -17.17
CA GLN A 104 -4.58 -12.52 -17.34
C GLN A 104 -5.27 -13.87 -17.09
N LYS A 105 -4.62 -15.00 -17.39
CA LYS A 105 -5.15 -16.34 -17.06
C LYS A 105 -5.28 -16.59 -15.56
N LEU A 106 -4.55 -15.84 -14.74
CA LEU A 106 -4.63 -15.93 -13.26
C LEU A 106 -5.83 -15.16 -12.68
N VAL A 107 -6.50 -14.28 -13.44
CA VAL A 107 -7.66 -13.48 -12.97
C VAL A 107 -8.80 -14.39 -12.52
N ALA A 108 -9.21 -15.35 -13.34
CA ALA A 108 -10.33 -16.24 -13.00
C ALA A 108 -10.06 -17.12 -11.76
N PRO A 109 -8.90 -17.78 -11.62
CA PRO A 109 -8.58 -18.57 -10.42
C PRO A 109 -8.35 -17.72 -9.16
N ILE A 110 -7.97 -16.45 -9.26
CA ILE A 110 -7.98 -15.51 -8.15
C ILE A 110 -9.42 -15.23 -7.73
N ARG A 111 -10.27 -14.77 -8.65
CA ARG A 111 -11.67 -14.41 -8.40
C ARG A 111 -12.48 -15.56 -7.80
N SER A 112 -12.29 -16.78 -8.30
CA SER A 112 -12.96 -17.98 -7.78
C SER A 112 -12.32 -18.55 -6.52
N LYS A 113 -11.17 -18.02 -6.08
CA LYS A 113 -10.38 -18.51 -4.95
C LYS A 113 -9.94 -19.97 -5.07
N THR A 114 -9.83 -20.50 -6.30
CA THR A 114 -9.25 -21.83 -6.56
C THR A 114 -7.73 -21.85 -6.31
N LEU A 115 -7.08 -20.69 -6.40
CA LEU A 115 -5.71 -20.51 -5.88
C LEU A 115 -5.72 -20.36 -4.36
N PRO A 116 -4.80 -21.03 -3.62
CA PRO A 116 -4.61 -20.81 -2.19
C PRO A 116 -4.33 -19.32 -1.86
N ALA A 117 -4.65 -18.89 -0.65
CA ALA A 117 -4.41 -17.51 -0.20
C ALA A 117 -2.96 -17.07 -0.37
N ALA A 118 -1.98 -17.95 -0.09
CA ALA A 118 -0.57 -17.64 -0.28
C ALA A 118 -0.19 -17.38 -1.75
N ASP A 119 -0.82 -18.09 -2.71
CA ASP A 119 -0.61 -17.86 -4.14
C ASP A 119 -1.23 -16.52 -4.57
N ARG A 120 -2.46 -16.21 -4.07
CA ARG A 120 -3.13 -14.94 -4.34
C ARG A 120 -2.33 -13.77 -3.78
N LEU A 121 -1.84 -13.88 -2.53
CA LEU A 121 -0.95 -12.89 -1.92
C LEU A 121 0.32 -12.67 -2.77
N GLY A 122 0.98 -13.75 -3.18
CA GLY A 122 2.20 -13.66 -3.97
C GLY A 122 2.00 -13.01 -5.34
N ILE A 123 0.89 -13.31 -6.04
CA ILE A 123 0.60 -12.74 -7.36
C ILE A 123 0.42 -11.23 -7.28
N GLN A 124 -0.43 -10.73 -6.38
CA GLN A 124 -0.65 -9.30 -6.27
C GLN A 124 0.62 -8.55 -5.83
N ASN A 125 1.36 -9.09 -4.86
CA ASN A 125 2.57 -8.49 -4.34
C ASN A 125 3.69 -8.43 -5.40
N ASP A 126 3.86 -9.51 -6.20
CA ASP A 126 4.80 -9.51 -7.32
C ASP A 126 4.37 -8.52 -8.40
N THR A 127 3.09 -8.52 -8.79
CA THR A 127 2.57 -7.65 -9.85
C THR A 127 2.68 -6.18 -9.46
N TYR A 128 2.31 -5.82 -8.21
CA TYR A 128 2.48 -4.47 -7.70
C TYR A 128 3.95 -4.03 -7.68
N ALA A 129 4.83 -4.85 -7.12
CA ALA A 129 6.25 -4.51 -7.02
C ALA A 129 6.89 -4.32 -8.40
N LEU A 130 6.53 -5.16 -9.38
CA LEU A 130 7.01 -5.07 -10.76
C LEU A 130 6.43 -3.84 -11.48
N ALA A 131 5.15 -3.53 -11.29
CA ALA A 131 4.52 -2.33 -11.84
C ALA A 131 5.14 -1.06 -11.24
N LYS A 132 5.34 -1.04 -9.92
CA LYS A 132 6.00 0.09 -9.22
C LYS A 132 7.45 0.28 -9.63
N ALA A 133 8.15 -0.79 -10.00
CA ALA A 133 9.54 -0.74 -10.48
C ALA A 133 9.67 -0.49 -12.00
N GLY A 134 8.56 -0.34 -12.73
CA GLY A 134 8.57 -0.10 -14.19
C GLY A 134 8.73 -1.36 -15.06
N HIS A 135 8.65 -2.56 -14.48
CA HIS A 135 8.80 -3.83 -15.19
C HIS A 135 7.52 -4.39 -15.78
N LEU A 136 6.37 -3.90 -15.33
CA LEU A 136 5.04 -4.18 -15.85
C LEU A 136 4.26 -2.87 -15.99
N PRO A 137 3.29 -2.79 -16.92
CA PRO A 137 2.32 -1.72 -16.94
C PRO A 137 1.55 -1.63 -15.60
N ALA A 138 1.29 -0.43 -15.11
CA ALA A 138 0.48 -0.25 -13.90
C ALA A 138 -0.96 -0.79 -14.08
N THR A 139 -1.47 -0.79 -15.30
CA THR A 139 -2.77 -1.35 -15.70
C THR A 139 -2.86 -2.87 -15.52
N ASP A 140 -1.75 -3.59 -15.65
CA ASP A 140 -1.70 -5.03 -15.37
C ASP A 140 -1.95 -5.30 -13.88
N PHE A 141 -1.38 -4.46 -12.99
CA PHE A 141 -1.68 -4.55 -11.56
C PHE A 141 -3.16 -4.23 -11.27
N LEU A 142 -3.74 -3.19 -11.87
CA LEU A 142 -5.16 -2.86 -11.68
C LEU A 142 -6.07 -4.01 -12.13
N THR A 143 -5.77 -4.63 -13.28
CA THR A 143 -6.49 -5.81 -13.80
C THR A 143 -6.45 -6.98 -12.80
N ILE A 144 -5.30 -7.23 -12.19
CA ILE A 144 -5.16 -8.25 -11.15
C ILE A 144 -5.89 -7.84 -9.88
N ALA A 145 -5.78 -6.57 -9.43
CA ALA A 145 -6.42 -6.07 -8.22
C ALA A 145 -7.96 -6.20 -8.28
N GLU A 146 -8.58 -5.95 -9.43
CA GLU A 146 -10.02 -6.12 -9.63
C GLU A 146 -10.52 -7.55 -9.34
N ALA A 147 -9.68 -8.56 -9.54
CA ALA A 147 -10.05 -9.95 -9.29
C ALA A 147 -10.26 -10.28 -7.79
N TYR A 148 -9.83 -9.40 -6.89
CA TYR A 148 -9.92 -9.60 -5.43
C TYR A 148 -11.21 -9.05 -4.80
N ALA A 149 -12.17 -8.56 -5.58
CA ALA A 149 -13.43 -8.00 -5.04
C ALA A 149 -14.26 -8.99 -4.18
N ALA A 150 -13.95 -10.30 -4.21
CA ALA A 150 -14.56 -11.31 -3.37
C ALA A 150 -13.56 -11.93 -2.35
N GLU A 151 -12.44 -11.24 -2.06
CA GLU A 151 -11.41 -11.76 -1.16
C GLU A 151 -11.93 -11.83 0.28
N ASN A 152 -11.52 -12.87 1.00
CA ASN A 152 -11.95 -13.11 2.39
C ASN A 152 -10.79 -13.54 3.31
N ASP A 153 -9.56 -13.51 2.82
CA ASP A 153 -8.38 -13.69 3.65
C ASP A 153 -7.84 -12.33 4.10
N ALA A 154 -7.74 -12.13 5.41
CA ALA A 154 -7.30 -10.85 5.99
C ALA A 154 -5.90 -10.42 5.55
N SER A 155 -4.98 -11.38 5.37
CA SER A 155 -3.60 -11.07 4.94
C SER A 155 -3.55 -10.65 3.48
N VAL A 156 -4.31 -11.34 2.63
CA VAL A 156 -4.42 -11.00 1.19
C VAL A 156 -5.09 -9.63 1.02
N CYS A 157 -6.17 -9.37 1.77
CA CYS A 157 -6.88 -8.09 1.72
C CYS A 157 -6.01 -6.94 2.25
N GLY A 158 -5.27 -7.16 3.35
CA GLY A 158 -4.37 -6.15 3.92
C GLY A 158 -3.21 -5.78 3.00
N ASP A 159 -2.62 -6.76 2.30
CA ASP A 159 -1.56 -6.49 1.31
C ASP A 159 -2.12 -5.75 0.08
N LEU A 160 -3.33 -6.12 -0.37
CA LEU A 160 -4.02 -5.41 -1.45
C LEU A 160 -4.30 -3.95 -1.10
N ALA A 161 -4.79 -3.69 0.13
CA ALA A 161 -5.01 -2.35 0.64
C ALA A 161 -3.71 -1.54 0.63
N ALA A 162 -2.63 -2.09 1.17
CA ALA A 162 -1.32 -1.43 1.17
C ALA A 162 -0.80 -1.12 -0.25
N ASN A 163 -1.01 -2.03 -1.19
CA ASN A 163 -0.60 -1.85 -2.58
C ASN A 163 -1.43 -0.77 -3.30
N LEU A 164 -2.76 -0.74 -3.10
CA LEU A 164 -3.64 0.29 -3.65
C LEU A 164 -3.36 1.67 -3.02
N ASN A 165 -3.15 1.74 -1.71
CA ASN A 165 -2.75 2.98 -1.02
C ASN A 165 -1.37 3.48 -1.49
N GLY A 166 -0.47 2.57 -1.87
CA GLY A 166 0.81 2.92 -2.50
C GLY A 166 0.67 3.53 -3.89
N LEU A 167 -0.40 3.21 -4.65
CA LEU A 167 -0.75 3.90 -5.89
C LEU A 167 -1.53 5.17 -5.63
N ASP A 168 -2.46 5.17 -4.68
CA ASP A 168 -3.27 6.32 -4.26
C ASP A 168 -2.39 7.56 -4.05
N GLY A 169 -1.34 7.42 -3.23
CA GLY A 169 -0.39 8.49 -2.97
C GLY A 169 0.35 9.03 -4.21
N LEU A 170 0.39 8.27 -5.32
CA LEU A 170 1.00 8.73 -6.56
C LEU A 170 0.02 9.47 -7.47
N VAL A 171 -1.25 9.06 -7.45
CA VAL A 171 -2.26 9.54 -8.41
C VAL A 171 -3.26 10.53 -7.80
N ALA A 172 -3.11 10.85 -6.52
CA ALA A 172 -4.06 11.68 -5.77
C ALA A 172 -4.30 13.08 -6.37
N THR A 173 -3.35 13.61 -7.14
CA THR A 173 -3.44 14.93 -7.79
C THR A 173 -3.86 14.87 -9.26
N GLU A 174 -4.09 13.66 -9.81
CA GLU A 174 -4.42 13.47 -11.21
C GLU A 174 -5.91 13.66 -11.49
N GLU A 175 -6.26 14.16 -12.68
CA GLU A 175 -7.65 14.40 -13.08
C GLU A 175 -8.53 13.14 -13.05
N PHE A 176 -7.94 11.98 -13.27
CA PHE A 176 -8.64 10.70 -13.22
C PHE A 176 -8.80 10.13 -11.79
N TYR A 177 -8.26 10.78 -10.78
CA TYR A 177 -8.27 10.29 -9.40
C TYR A 177 -9.66 9.88 -8.87
N PRO A 178 -10.77 10.62 -9.11
CA PRO A 178 -12.09 10.17 -8.68
C PRO A 178 -12.51 8.81 -9.25
N ARG A 179 -11.98 8.43 -10.41
CA ARG A 179 -12.23 7.12 -11.01
C ARG A 179 -11.38 6.03 -10.36
N PHE A 180 -10.14 6.35 -9.98
CA PHE A 180 -9.31 5.46 -9.18
C PHE A 180 -9.97 5.18 -7.82
N GLN A 181 -10.51 6.19 -7.15
CA GLN A 181 -11.29 5.99 -5.93
C GLN A 181 -12.51 5.09 -6.15
N ALA A 182 -13.26 5.30 -7.23
CA ALA A 182 -14.41 4.46 -7.58
C ALA A 182 -14.00 3.00 -7.86
N PHE A 183 -12.88 2.80 -8.55
CA PHE A 183 -12.29 1.48 -8.79
C PHE A 183 -11.95 0.77 -7.46
N ALA A 184 -11.22 1.44 -6.57
CA ALA A 184 -10.84 0.88 -5.28
C ALA A 184 -12.07 0.57 -4.39
N ARG A 185 -13.07 1.47 -4.35
CA ARG A 185 -14.36 1.18 -3.70
C ARG A 185 -15.03 -0.06 -4.27
N GLY A 186 -14.99 -0.23 -5.59
CA GLY A 186 -15.56 -1.42 -6.26
C GLY A 186 -14.93 -2.74 -5.79
N ILE A 187 -13.68 -2.71 -5.38
CA ILE A 187 -12.99 -3.88 -4.80
C ILE A 187 -13.40 -4.10 -3.34
N PHE A 188 -13.37 -3.06 -2.50
CA PHE A 188 -13.57 -3.22 -1.06
C PHE A 188 -15.06 -3.25 -0.65
N LYS A 189 -15.96 -2.67 -1.45
CA LYS A 189 -17.41 -2.63 -1.12
C LYS A 189 -18.02 -4.02 -0.94
N PRO A 190 -17.85 -4.99 -1.85
CA PRO A 190 -18.37 -6.33 -1.65
C PRO A 190 -17.79 -7.02 -0.40
N ILE A 191 -16.50 -6.78 -0.10
CA ILE A 191 -15.84 -7.34 1.08
C ILE A 191 -16.43 -6.72 2.35
N GLY A 192 -16.58 -5.40 2.40
CA GLY A 192 -17.16 -4.67 3.51
C GLY A 192 -18.63 -5.04 3.77
N ASP A 193 -19.45 -5.17 2.70
CA ASP A 193 -20.83 -5.58 2.78
C ASP A 193 -20.99 -7.01 3.32
N GLN A 194 -20.08 -7.91 2.92
CA GLN A 194 -20.10 -9.30 3.39
C GLN A 194 -19.71 -9.41 4.86
N ILE A 195 -18.65 -8.73 5.31
CA ILE A 195 -18.16 -8.83 6.68
C ILE A 195 -18.97 -7.99 7.67
N GLY A 196 -19.56 -6.88 7.20
CA GLY A 196 -20.38 -5.96 7.97
C GLY A 196 -19.62 -5.20 9.07
N TRP A 197 -20.33 -4.37 9.81
CA TRP A 197 -19.80 -3.56 10.90
C TRP A 197 -19.69 -4.30 12.22
N ASP A 198 -20.58 -5.22 12.48
CA ASP A 198 -20.72 -5.90 13.77
C ASP A 198 -20.23 -7.34 13.67
N ALA A 199 -19.53 -7.79 14.71
CA ALA A 199 -19.02 -9.15 14.76
C ALA A 199 -20.16 -10.18 14.84
N ALA A 200 -20.09 -11.21 14.00
CA ALA A 200 -21.00 -12.34 14.11
C ALA A 200 -20.61 -13.24 15.32
N PRO A 201 -21.57 -14.01 15.89
CA PRO A 201 -21.25 -14.99 16.92
C PRO A 201 -20.14 -15.95 16.48
N ASN A 202 -19.11 -16.11 17.30
CA ASN A 202 -17.96 -17.00 17.07
C ASN A 202 -16.97 -16.55 15.96
N GLU A 203 -16.99 -15.30 15.56
CA GLU A 203 -15.94 -14.75 14.70
C GLU A 203 -14.55 -14.84 15.33
N GLY A 204 -13.55 -15.10 14.49
CA GLY A 204 -12.14 -15.13 14.88
C GLY A 204 -11.46 -13.78 14.72
N HIS A 205 -10.26 -13.68 15.29
CA HIS A 205 -9.43 -12.47 15.16
C HIS A 205 -9.16 -12.05 13.70
N ARG A 206 -9.08 -13.01 12.78
CA ARG A 206 -8.85 -12.73 11.35
C ARG A 206 -10.05 -12.01 10.70
N ASP A 207 -11.26 -12.31 11.14
CA ASP A 207 -12.47 -11.64 10.65
C ASP A 207 -12.50 -10.18 11.15
N ALA A 208 -12.09 -9.94 12.40
CA ALA A 208 -11.95 -8.58 12.94
C ALA A 208 -10.91 -7.76 12.15
N LEU A 209 -9.77 -8.37 11.77
CA LEU A 209 -8.76 -7.72 10.93
C LEU A 209 -9.29 -7.41 9.53
N LEU A 210 -9.98 -8.38 8.90
CA LEU A 210 -10.59 -8.18 7.58
C LEU A 210 -11.62 -7.05 7.60
N ARG A 211 -12.48 -7.01 8.62
CA ARG A 211 -13.47 -5.96 8.85
C ARG A 211 -12.82 -4.60 8.97
N SER A 212 -11.81 -4.48 9.84
CA SER A 212 -11.08 -3.23 10.03
C SER A 212 -10.44 -2.75 8.73
N THR A 213 -9.79 -3.65 7.98
CA THR A 213 -9.18 -3.32 6.69
C THR A 213 -10.23 -2.86 5.67
N ALA A 214 -11.26 -3.66 5.42
CA ALA A 214 -12.26 -3.35 4.39
C ALA A 214 -13.00 -2.04 4.68
N LEU A 215 -13.41 -1.81 5.93
CA LEU A 215 -14.07 -0.57 6.33
C LEU A 215 -13.11 0.63 6.25
N SER A 216 -11.84 0.49 6.67
CA SER A 216 -10.85 1.56 6.54
C SER A 216 -10.66 2.00 5.09
N GLU A 217 -10.54 1.04 4.17
CA GLU A 217 -10.39 1.34 2.75
C GLU A 217 -11.62 2.00 2.15
N LEU A 218 -12.82 1.56 2.54
CA LEU A 218 -14.07 2.21 2.13
C LEU A 218 -14.13 3.67 2.61
N GLY A 219 -13.70 3.95 3.83
CA GLY A 219 -13.58 5.32 4.34
C GLY A 219 -12.51 6.11 3.60
N HIS A 220 -11.33 5.52 3.38
CA HIS A 220 -10.21 6.15 2.66
C HIS A 220 -10.59 6.57 1.24
N PHE A 221 -11.32 5.69 0.52
CA PHE A 221 -11.81 5.96 -0.83
C PHE A 221 -13.20 6.62 -0.87
N GLU A 222 -13.68 7.16 0.25
CA GLU A 222 -14.90 7.98 0.34
C GLU A 222 -16.18 7.26 -0.06
N ASP A 223 -16.43 6.06 0.49
CA ASP A 223 -17.75 5.42 0.40
C ASP A 223 -18.74 6.13 1.32
N GLU A 224 -19.69 6.84 0.73
CA GLU A 224 -20.63 7.72 1.43
C GLU A 224 -21.47 6.97 2.49
N ASP A 225 -21.94 5.77 2.19
CA ASP A 225 -22.76 4.98 3.11
C ASP A 225 -21.93 4.54 4.32
N THR A 226 -20.69 4.12 4.08
CA THR A 226 -19.74 3.71 5.12
C THR A 226 -19.36 4.89 6.03
N LEU A 227 -19.07 6.04 5.45
CA LEU A 227 -18.77 7.27 6.20
C LEU A 227 -19.97 7.74 7.03
N ALA A 228 -21.20 7.66 6.48
CA ALA A 228 -22.41 8.03 7.20
C ALA A 228 -22.68 7.08 8.38
N GLU A 229 -22.48 5.78 8.21
CA GLU A 229 -22.62 4.82 9.31
C GLU A 229 -21.56 5.03 10.39
N ALA A 230 -20.32 5.32 10.02
CA ALA A 230 -19.26 5.64 10.97
C ALA A 230 -19.61 6.86 11.84
N SER A 231 -20.19 7.90 11.24
CA SER A 231 -20.65 9.08 11.99
C SER A 231 -21.73 8.71 13.02
N ARG A 232 -22.75 7.91 12.63
CA ARG A 232 -23.78 7.42 13.56
C ARG A 232 -23.20 6.55 14.69
N ARG A 233 -22.17 5.74 14.38
CA ARG A 233 -21.48 4.93 15.39
C ARG A 233 -20.65 5.79 16.34
N PHE A 234 -20.04 6.85 15.85
CA PHE A 234 -19.32 7.79 16.70
C PHE A 234 -20.28 8.50 17.67
N GLU A 235 -21.44 8.94 17.21
CA GLU A 235 -22.49 9.51 18.09
C GLU A 235 -22.88 8.53 19.22
N ARG A 236 -23.10 7.25 18.88
CA ARG A 236 -23.38 6.20 19.89
C ARG A 236 -22.20 5.95 20.84
N TYR A 237 -20.95 6.08 20.34
CA TYR A 237 -19.78 5.99 21.20
C TYR A 237 -19.72 7.13 22.22
N VAL A 238 -20.11 8.34 21.84
CA VAL A 238 -20.15 9.52 22.72
C VAL A 238 -21.21 9.34 23.83
N GLU A 239 -22.34 8.69 23.52
CA GLU A 239 -23.36 8.36 24.52
C GLU A 239 -22.86 7.31 25.52
N ASP A 240 -22.30 6.22 25.04
CA ASP A 240 -21.64 5.17 25.83
C ASP A 240 -20.57 4.47 24.99
N PRO A 241 -19.30 4.51 25.40
CA PRO A 241 -18.21 3.80 24.71
C PRO A 241 -18.44 2.29 24.53
N ALA A 242 -19.27 1.66 25.33
CA ALA A 242 -19.62 0.24 25.19
C ALA A 242 -20.47 -0.06 23.92
N ASN A 243 -21.11 0.96 23.34
CA ASN A 243 -21.92 0.82 22.12
C ASN A 243 -21.08 0.56 20.85
N VAL A 244 -19.76 0.72 20.91
CA VAL A 244 -18.87 0.50 19.76
C VAL A 244 -17.79 -0.51 20.10
N ASN A 245 -17.71 -1.57 19.28
CA ASN A 245 -16.71 -2.62 19.42
C ASN A 245 -15.29 -2.02 19.42
N PRO A 246 -14.44 -2.34 20.41
CA PRO A 246 -13.07 -1.85 20.49
C PRO A 246 -12.24 -2.04 19.22
N ASP A 247 -12.46 -3.13 18.47
CA ASP A 247 -11.73 -3.44 17.23
C ASP A 247 -12.06 -2.50 16.06
N THR A 248 -13.25 -1.86 16.08
CA THR A 248 -13.69 -0.93 15.04
C THR A 248 -13.57 0.54 15.43
N ARG A 249 -13.23 0.87 16.70
CA ARG A 249 -13.20 2.26 17.18
C ARG A 249 -12.25 3.15 16.38
N ALA A 250 -11.05 2.67 16.05
CA ALA A 250 -10.10 3.45 15.26
C ALA A 250 -10.68 3.84 13.89
N VAL A 251 -11.33 2.90 13.22
CA VAL A 251 -11.99 3.09 11.93
C VAL A 251 -13.16 4.07 12.06
N VAL A 252 -14.02 3.86 13.06
CA VAL A 252 -15.17 4.75 13.33
C VAL A 252 -14.73 6.18 13.60
N PHE A 253 -13.71 6.39 14.42
CA PHE A 253 -13.22 7.73 14.77
C PHE A 253 -12.60 8.45 13.57
N ALA A 254 -11.75 7.76 12.80
CA ALA A 254 -11.12 8.33 11.61
C ALA A 254 -12.15 8.75 10.56
N MET A 255 -13.15 7.91 10.28
CA MET A 255 -14.20 8.25 9.31
C MET A 255 -15.16 9.34 9.82
N ALA A 256 -15.48 9.33 11.11
CA ALA A 256 -16.30 10.40 11.70
C ALA A 256 -15.57 11.74 11.62
N ALA A 257 -14.25 11.75 11.74
CA ALA A 257 -13.42 12.94 11.54
C ALA A 257 -13.45 13.46 10.10
N GLN A 258 -13.39 12.57 9.10
CA GLN A 258 -13.44 12.97 7.68
C GLN A 258 -14.70 13.77 7.33
N ARG A 259 -15.83 13.48 7.97
CA ARG A 259 -17.09 14.21 7.82
C ARG A 259 -17.36 15.20 8.95
N GLY A 260 -16.44 15.29 9.89
CA GLY A 260 -16.62 16.03 11.13
C GLY A 260 -16.64 17.55 10.91
N SER A 261 -17.51 18.20 11.70
CA SER A 261 -17.55 19.65 11.84
C SER A 261 -16.50 20.14 12.84
N ARG A 262 -16.35 21.45 12.98
CA ARG A 262 -15.59 22.07 14.06
C ARG A 262 -16.03 21.57 15.44
N ALA A 263 -17.32 21.43 15.68
CA ALA A 263 -17.84 20.93 16.96
C ALA A 263 -17.43 19.47 17.22
N THR A 264 -17.41 18.63 16.18
CA THR A 264 -16.92 17.25 16.29
C THR A 264 -15.42 17.19 16.59
N TYR A 265 -14.64 18.10 15.97
CA TYR A 265 -13.21 18.24 16.21
C TYR A 265 -12.91 18.61 17.68
N ASP A 266 -13.58 19.65 18.19
CA ASP A 266 -13.42 20.07 19.57
C ASP A 266 -13.82 18.96 20.56
N LEU A 267 -14.91 18.25 20.28
CA LEU A 267 -15.35 17.09 21.06
C LEU A 267 -14.30 15.96 21.06
N MET A 268 -13.67 15.65 19.92
CA MET A 268 -12.62 14.61 19.85
C MET A 268 -11.40 14.98 20.70
N TRP A 269 -11.01 16.26 20.75
CA TRP A 269 -9.96 16.74 21.65
C TRP A 269 -10.38 16.65 23.12
N ASP A 270 -11.61 16.96 23.47
CA ASP A 270 -12.13 16.82 24.82
C ASP A 270 -12.13 15.36 25.27
N LEU A 271 -12.53 14.44 24.40
CA LEU A 271 -12.50 12.99 24.63
C LEU A 271 -11.05 12.49 24.77
N GLU A 272 -10.13 12.93 23.91
CA GLU A 272 -8.70 12.61 24.03
C GLU A 272 -8.15 13.05 25.40
N LYS A 273 -8.45 14.26 25.80
CA LYS A 273 -7.99 14.84 27.07
C LYS A 273 -8.56 14.11 28.29
N ALA A 274 -9.82 13.71 28.23
CA ALA A 274 -10.49 12.98 29.31
C ALA A 274 -10.04 11.52 29.41
N GLU A 275 -9.50 10.95 28.34
CA GLU A 275 -9.10 9.55 28.29
C GLU A 275 -7.87 9.28 29.17
N THR A 276 -7.85 8.15 29.84
CA THR A 276 -6.74 7.72 30.69
C THR A 276 -5.86 6.66 30.01
N LEU A 277 -6.46 5.85 29.13
CA LEU A 277 -5.76 4.80 28.41
C LEU A 277 -5.01 5.39 27.20
N HIS A 278 -3.68 5.33 27.23
CA HIS A 278 -2.84 5.92 26.19
C HIS A 278 -3.16 5.41 24.77
N GLU A 279 -3.51 4.14 24.63
CA GLU A 279 -3.90 3.58 23.34
C GLU A 279 -5.13 4.29 22.76
N GLN A 280 -6.13 4.63 23.59
CA GLN A 280 -7.30 5.37 23.13
C GLN A 280 -6.96 6.83 22.79
N LYS A 281 -6.06 7.48 23.57
CA LYS A 281 -5.53 8.80 23.21
C LYS A 281 -4.94 8.82 21.81
N ILE A 282 -4.13 7.83 21.48
CA ILE A 282 -3.53 7.68 20.13
C ILE A 282 -4.59 7.48 19.07
N ARG A 283 -5.67 6.72 19.33
CA ARG A 283 -6.79 6.58 18.38
C ARG A 283 -7.47 7.92 18.08
N PHE A 284 -7.71 8.75 19.11
CA PHE A 284 -8.24 10.09 18.91
C PHE A 284 -7.26 10.99 18.15
N LEU A 285 -5.97 10.95 18.48
CA LEU A 285 -4.95 11.72 17.75
C LEU A 285 -4.94 11.36 16.25
N TYR A 286 -4.97 10.08 15.90
CA TYR A 286 -5.05 9.66 14.50
C TYR A 286 -6.36 10.07 13.83
N ALA A 287 -7.48 10.03 14.55
CA ALA A 287 -8.75 10.53 14.03
C ALA A 287 -8.67 12.03 13.74
N LEU A 288 -8.10 12.83 14.63
CA LEU A 288 -7.88 14.26 14.43
C LEU A 288 -6.98 14.57 13.22
N CYS A 289 -6.05 13.68 12.90
CA CYS A 289 -5.25 13.78 11.67
C CYS A 289 -6.00 13.38 10.40
N SER A 290 -7.23 12.84 10.51
CA SER A 290 -8.05 12.39 9.38
C SER A 290 -9.06 13.44 8.88
N TYR A 291 -9.10 14.62 9.47
CA TYR A 291 -9.93 15.72 8.98
C TYR A 291 -9.52 16.14 7.57
N THR A 292 -10.48 16.70 6.81
CA THR A 292 -10.24 17.18 5.44
C THR A 292 -10.05 18.70 5.35
N GLN A 293 -10.40 19.42 6.42
CA GLN A 293 -10.31 20.88 6.50
C GLN A 293 -8.87 21.31 6.84
N PRO A 294 -8.23 22.14 6.00
CA PRO A 294 -6.84 22.56 6.18
C PRO A 294 -6.56 23.27 7.50
N ASP A 295 -7.49 24.08 7.99
CA ASP A 295 -7.39 24.79 9.26
C ASP A 295 -7.38 23.84 10.47
N LEU A 296 -8.19 22.78 10.43
CA LEU A 296 -8.23 21.78 11.49
C LEU A 296 -6.98 20.90 11.47
N LEU A 297 -6.47 20.53 10.31
CA LEU A 297 -5.20 19.82 10.17
C LEU A 297 -4.02 20.64 10.72
N LYS A 298 -3.99 21.93 10.39
CA LYS A 298 -2.96 22.86 10.90
C LYS A 298 -3.03 22.96 12.42
N GLU A 299 -4.23 23.17 12.98
CA GLU A 299 -4.43 23.20 14.44
C GLU A 299 -3.99 21.88 15.10
N THR A 300 -4.28 20.74 14.47
CA THR A 300 -3.85 19.41 14.96
C THR A 300 -2.33 19.33 15.03
N LEU A 301 -1.62 19.84 14.03
CA LEU A 301 -0.14 19.90 14.03
C LEU A 301 0.40 20.80 15.13
N GLU A 302 -0.18 21.99 15.30
CA GLU A 302 0.21 22.96 16.34
C GLU A 302 0.01 22.35 17.73
N ARG A 303 -1.15 21.72 17.98
CA ARG A 303 -1.44 21.05 19.26
C ARG A 303 -0.55 19.82 19.49
N SER A 304 -0.21 19.09 18.41
CA SER A 304 0.70 17.94 18.46
C SER A 304 2.13 18.35 18.86
N LEU A 305 2.57 19.55 18.51
CA LEU A 305 3.87 20.10 18.91
C LEU A 305 3.79 20.74 20.32
N GLY A 306 2.60 21.04 20.80
CA GLY A 306 2.33 21.64 22.11
C GLY A 306 2.48 20.66 23.29
N PRO A 307 2.14 21.08 24.50
CA PRO A 307 2.24 20.26 25.71
C PRO A 307 1.11 19.22 25.84
N GLU A 308 0.06 19.29 25.02
CA GLU A 308 -1.10 18.39 25.09
C GLU A 308 -0.76 16.99 24.61
N VAL A 309 0.15 16.86 23.62
CA VAL A 309 0.60 15.60 23.04
C VAL A 309 2.02 15.27 23.54
N ARG A 310 2.25 14.02 23.90
CA ARG A 310 3.57 13.58 24.33
C ARG A 310 4.60 13.73 23.20
N SER A 311 5.81 14.15 23.52
CA SER A 311 6.89 14.35 22.55
C SER A 311 7.14 13.13 21.65
N GLN A 312 7.01 11.90 22.18
CA GLN A 312 7.14 10.67 21.40
C GLN A 312 6.00 10.47 20.38
N ASP A 313 4.85 11.09 20.57
CA ASP A 313 3.67 10.96 19.72
C ASP A 313 3.54 12.12 18.73
N THR A 314 4.26 13.23 18.94
CA THR A 314 4.30 14.39 18.03
C THR A 314 4.67 13.97 16.61
N ILE A 315 5.75 13.21 16.44
CA ILE A 315 6.20 12.74 15.12
C ILE A 315 5.14 11.87 14.43
N ARG A 316 4.42 11.05 15.21
CA ARG A 316 3.32 10.22 14.69
C ARG A 316 2.16 11.08 14.20
N GLY A 317 1.80 12.14 14.95
CA GLY A 317 0.77 13.10 14.54
C GLY A 317 1.16 13.81 13.24
N VAL A 318 2.38 14.34 13.15
CA VAL A 318 2.89 14.98 11.93
C VAL A 318 2.87 14.01 10.74
N SER A 319 3.37 12.77 10.93
CA SER A 319 3.37 11.74 9.89
C SER A 319 1.95 11.32 9.47
N ALA A 320 1.01 11.27 10.41
CA ALA A 320 -0.39 10.94 10.13
C ALA A 320 -1.08 12.04 9.32
N VAL A 321 -0.84 13.33 9.65
CA VAL A 321 -1.32 14.45 8.82
C VAL A 321 -0.68 14.40 7.43
N ALA A 322 0.61 14.12 7.33
CA ALA A 322 1.28 13.98 6.02
C ALA A 322 0.72 12.81 5.19
N GLY A 323 0.29 11.72 5.84
CA GLY A 323 -0.38 10.58 5.19
C GLY A 323 -1.82 10.86 4.76
N ASN A 324 -2.42 11.95 5.21
CA ASN A 324 -3.71 12.43 4.74
C ASN A 324 -3.51 13.19 3.42
N ARG A 325 -4.25 12.83 2.36
CA ARG A 325 -4.12 13.47 1.04
C ARG A 325 -4.33 14.99 1.04
N HIS A 326 -5.05 15.52 2.03
CA HIS A 326 -5.24 16.96 2.24
C HIS A 326 -4.17 17.59 3.13
N GLY A 327 -3.26 16.78 3.69
CA GLY A 327 -2.36 17.19 4.76
C GLY A 327 -0.88 17.22 4.42
N LEU A 328 -0.45 16.58 3.31
CA LEU A 328 0.99 16.44 3.01
C LEU A 328 1.72 17.78 2.90
N ASP A 329 1.17 18.70 2.10
CA ASP A 329 1.75 20.04 1.95
C ASP A 329 1.69 20.83 3.26
N ILE A 330 0.58 20.75 4.00
CA ILE A 330 0.40 21.40 5.30
C ILE A 330 1.43 20.89 6.30
N ALA A 331 1.63 19.59 6.37
CA ALA A 331 2.62 18.98 7.25
C ALA A 331 4.04 19.39 6.90
N TRP A 332 4.36 19.45 5.60
CA TRP A 332 5.69 19.86 5.14
C TRP A 332 5.98 21.33 5.47
N GLU A 333 5.04 22.24 5.18
CA GLU A 333 5.20 23.67 5.55
C GLU A 333 5.36 23.82 7.08
N PHE A 334 4.53 23.09 7.85
CA PHE A 334 4.62 23.10 9.31
C PHE A 334 5.98 22.59 9.81
N VAL A 335 6.55 21.55 9.20
CA VAL A 335 7.88 21.04 9.55
C VAL A 335 8.95 22.08 9.27
N LYS A 336 8.88 22.78 8.13
CA LYS A 336 9.83 23.86 7.79
C LYS A 336 9.73 25.01 8.79
N ASP A 337 8.54 25.48 9.09
CA ASP A 337 8.30 26.60 10.00
C ASP A 337 8.77 26.33 11.44
N ASN A 338 8.74 25.06 11.86
CA ASN A 338 9.08 24.62 13.21
C ASN A 338 10.39 23.82 13.27
N TRP A 339 11.24 23.89 12.23
CA TRP A 339 12.43 23.04 12.11
C TRP A 339 13.37 23.13 13.31
N ALA A 340 13.63 24.33 13.83
CA ALA A 340 14.51 24.54 14.98
C ALA A 340 14.00 23.80 16.23
N GLU A 341 12.70 23.70 16.43
CA GLU A 341 12.11 22.98 17.56
C GLU A 341 12.17 21.47 17.35
N PHE A 342 11.97 20.98 16.13
CA PHE A 342 12.14 19.57 15.81
C PHE A 342 13.61 19.13 15.96
N ASP A 343 14.56 19.93 15.49
CA ASP A 343 15.98 19.66 15.66
C ASP A 343 16.39 19.66 17.14
N ARG A 344 15.90 20.63 17.91
CA ARG A 344 16.12 20.68 19.35
C ARG A 344 15.59 19.45 20.10
N ARG A 345 14.40 18.93 19.72
CA ARG A 345 13.77 17.78 20.40
C ARG A 345 14.33 16.43 19.95
N TYR A 346 14.68 16.30 18.67
CA TYR A 346 14.94 15.00 18.04
C TYR A 346 16.29 14.91 17.31
N GLY A 347 17.09 15.99 17.31
CA GLY A 347 18.39 16.05 16.62
C GLY A 347 19.42 15.09 17.23
N GLU A 348 19.44 14.97 18.57
CA GLU A 348 20.28 14.01 19.28
C GLU A 348 19.68 12.60 19.14
N GLY A 349 20.27 11.76 18.27
CA GLY A 349 19.84 10.37 18.02
C GLY A 349 19.17 10.11 16.68
N GLY A 350 18.74 11.13 15.94
CA GLY A 350 18.39 11.08 14.53
C GLY A 350 17.09 10.37 14.12
N PHE A 351 16.53 9.46 14.93
CA PHE A 351 15.36 8.67 14.53
C PHE A 351 14.11 9.52 14.27
N GLY A 352 13.82 10.50 15.15
CA GLY A 352 12.67 11.38 14.95
C GLY A 352 12.79 12.22 13.69
N LEU A 353 13.97 12.81 13.44
CA LEU A 353 14.24 13.59 12.22
C LEU A 353 14.18 12.74 10.97
N MET A 354 14.67 11.48 10.99
CA MET A 354 14.55 10.57 9.83
C MET A 354 13.09 10.33 9.44
N HIS A 355 12.15 10.24 10.41
CA HIS A 355 10.73 10.13 10.08
C HIS A 355 10.17 11.39 9.43
N LEU A 356 10.54 12.58 9.94
CA LEU A 356 10.13 13.87 9.35
C LEU A 356 10.71 14.05 7.92
N VAL A 357 11.96 13.67 7.72
CA VAL A 357 12.57 13.66 6.37
C VAL A 357 11.81 12.69 5.46
N SER A 358 11.49 11.48 5.94
CA SER A 358 10.87 10.44 5.13
C SER A 358 9.48 10.80 4.63
N LEU A 359 8.74 11.69 5.30
CA LEU A 359 7.42 12.15 4.82
C LEU A 359 7.53 12.84 3.45
N THR A 360 8.65 13.51 3.15
CA THR A 360 8.85 14.18 1.87
C THR A 360 8.95 13.23 0.68
N SER A 361 9.25 11.94 0.95
CA SER A 361 9.30 10.90 -0.09
C SER A 361 7.95 10.61 -0.77
N MET A 362 6.84 11.15 -0.24
CA MET A 362 5.50 11.00 -0.82
C MET A 362 5.22 12.01 -1.94
N PHE A 363 5.99 13.08 -2.07
CA PHE A 363 5.81 14.05 -3.14
C PHE A 363 6.07 13.46 -4.54
N THR A 364 5.32 13.98 -5.52
CA THR A 364 5.27 13.49 -6.90
C THR A 364 5.58 14.58 -7.93
N THR A 365 6.06 15.77 -7.51
CA THR A 365 6.35 16.89 -8.40
C THR A 365 7.81 17.35 -8.28
N GLU A 366 8.39 17.80 -9.40
CA GLU A 366 9.77 18.32 -9.43
C GLU A 366 9.89 19.58 -8.56
N GLU A 367 8.87 20.45 -8.54
CA GLU A 367 8.83 21.65 -7.70
C GLU A 367 9.05 21.31 -6.22
N ARG A 368 8.32 20.28 -5.71
CA ARG A 368 8.47 19.83 -4.32
C ARG A 368 9.82 19.15 -4.08
N ARG A 369 10.34 18.42 -5.06
CA ARG A 369 11.67 17.82 -4.95
C ARG A 369 12.75 18.88 -4.81
N GLU A 370 12.71 19.95 -5.60
CA GLU A 370 13.63 21.07 -5.50
C GLU A 370 13.48 21.84 -4.18
N ASP A 371 12.25 22.03 -3.71
CA ASP A 371 11.97 22.66 -2.40
C ASP A 371 12.61 21.87 -1.26
N VAL A 372 12.39 20.56 -1.21
CA VAL A 372 12.99 19.65 -0.22
C VAL A 372 14.52 19.67 -0.29
N GLN A 373 15.08 19.60 -1.49
CA GLN A 373 16.53 19.65 -1.68
C GLN A 373 17.14 20.95 -1.18
N ARG A 374 16.51 22.10 -1.51
CA ARG A 374 16.95 23.42 -1.06
C ARG A 374 16.87 23.54 0.46
N PHE A 375 15.75 23.12 1.04
CA PHE A 375 15.55 23.19 2.49
C PHE A 375 16.65 22.42 3.26
N PHE A 376 16.97 21.17 2.88
CA PHE A 376 18.00 20.38 3.58
C PHE A 376 19.44 20.77 3.19
N THR A 377 19.61 21.54 2.12
CA THR A 377 20.90 22.21 1.83
C THR A 377 21.14 23.34 2.81
N ASP A 378 20.12 24.13 3.11
CA ASP A 378 20.17 25.27 4.04
C ASP A 378 20.10 24.83 5.50
N ASN A 379 19.49 23.67 5.78
CA ASN A 379 19.33 23.08 7.12
C ASN A 379 19.91 21.66 7.15
N PRO A 380 21.24 21.50 7.15
CA PRO A 380 21.87 20.19 7.08
C PRO A 380 21.58 19.36 8.35
N VAL A 381 21.30 18.08 8.14
CA VAL A 381 20.99 17.09 9.19
C VAL A 381 21.96 15.91 9.14
N PRO A 382 23.15 16.01 9.74
CA PRO A 382 24.18 14.97 9.63
C PRO A 382 23.68 13.58 10.05
N GLY A 383 22.82 13.49 11.08
CA GLY A 383 22.25 12.23 11.55
C GLY A 383 21.20 11.60 10.61
N ALA A 384 20.65 12.37 9.65
CA ALA A 384 19.60 11.93 8.73
C ALA A 384 19.98 12.13 7.24
N GLU A 385 21.24 12.42 6.91
CA GLU A 385 21.70 12.66 5.54
C GLU A 385 21.33 11.54 4.56
N ARG A 386 21.42 10.29 5.02
CA ARG A 386 21.00 9.13 4.22
C ARG A 386 19.50 9.16 3.93
N ALA A 387 18.68 9.52 4.92
CA ALA A 387 17.22 9.63 4.75
C ALA A 387 16.87 10.72 3.73
N VAL A 388 17.56 11.88 3.77
CA VAL A 388 17.38 12.96 2.77
C VAL A 388 17.67 12.45 1.36
N ARG A 389 18.82 11.77 1.14
CA ARG A 389 19.16 11.21 -0.17
C ARG A 389 18.12 10.19 -0.65
N GLN A 390 17.68 9.30 0.25
CA GLN A 390 16.68 8.29 -0.06
C GLN A 390 15.30 8.90 -0.38
N SER A 391 14.92 9.98 0.32
CA SER A 391 13.67 10.70 0.03
C SER A 391 13.73 11.37 -1.33
N LEU A 392 14.81 12.09 -1.66
CA LEU A 392 14.97 12.72 -2.98
C LEU A 392 15.01 11.70 -4.14
N GLU A 393 15.67 10.55 -3.93
CA GLU A 393 15.65 9.44 -4.88
C GLU A 393 14.24 8.89 -5.06
N ARG A 394 13.51 8.67 -3.96
CA ARG A 394 12.12 8.19 -4.01
C ARG A 394 11.20 9.18 -4.74
N MET A 395 11.35 10.48 -4.51
CA MET A 395 10.59 11.52 -5.22
C MET A 395 10.87 11.44 -6.73
N SER A 396 12.15 11.34 -7.15
CA SER A 396 12.49 11.18 -8.56
C SER A 396 11.86 9.93 -9.18
N LEU A 397 11.86 8.80 -8.46
CA LEU A 397 11.21 7.56 -8.89
C LEU A 397 9.68 7.72 -9.00
N ASN A 398 9.05 8.44 -8.08
CA ASN A 398 7.61 8.70 -8.11
C ASN A 398 7.22 9.58 -9.31
N ILE A 399 7.99 10.65 -9.56
CA ILE A 399 7.79 11.56 -10.71
C ILE A 399 7.92 10.78 -12.02
N GLY A 400 9.04 10.06 -12.21
CA GLY A 400 9.27 9.29 -13.43
C GLY A 400 8.25 8.17 -13.63
N TRP A 401 7.82 7.52 -12.55
CA TRP A 401 6.77 6.51 -12.62
C TRP A 401 5.42 7.11 -13.06
N LEU A 402 5.04 8.25 -12.48
CA LEU A 402 3.80 8.93 -12.80
C LEU A 402 3.79 9.41 -14.26
N ASP A 403 4.88 10.00 -14.73
CA ASP A 403 5.02 10.46 -16.12
C ASP A 403 4.87 9.32 -17.14
N LYS A 404 5.38 8.13 -16.80
CA LYS A 404 5.26 6.95 -17.68
C LYS A 404 3.87 6.32 -17.70
N ASN A 405 3.13 6.40 -16.58
CA ASN A 405 1.89 5.63 -16.42
C ASN A 405 0.61 6.48 -16.45
N ARG A 406 0.71 7.81 -16.33
CA ARG A 406 -0.42 8.74 -16.23
C ARG A 406 -1.47 8.52 -17.31
N ASP A 407 -1.07 8.53 -18.58
CA ASP A 407 -1.99 8.44 -19.71
C ASP A 407 -2.65 7.06 -19.82
N ASP A 408 -1.88 6.00 -19.56
CA ASP A 408 -2.39 4.63 -19.63
C ASP A 408 -3.37 4.35 -18.49
N LEU A 409 -3.07 4.80 -17.28
CA LEU A 409 -3.97 4.71 -16.13
C LEU A 409 -5.25 5.51 -16.37
N GLY A 410 -5.13 6.75 -16.86
CA GLY A 410 -6.29 7.58 -17.19
C GLY A 410 -7.21 6.91 -18.21
N ARG A 411 -6.66 6.35 -19.29
CA ARG A 411 -7.44 5.60 -20.28
C ARG A 411 -8.08 4.33 -19.72
N TRP A 412 -7.33 3.55 -18.98
CA TRP A 412 -7.80 2.30 -18.39
C TRP A 412 -8.96 2.51 -17.41
N LEU A 413 -8.89 3.57 -16.57
CA LEU A 413 -9.93 3.92 -15.60
C LEU A 413 -11.19 4.53 -16.25
N VAL A 414 -11.13 4.90 -17.52
CA VAL A 414 -12.31 5.39 -18.29
C VAL A 414 -13.13 4.23 -18.85
N GLY A 415 -12.53 3.07 -19.10
CA GLY A 415 -13.10 1.88 -19.73
C GLY A 415 -12.83 1.84 -21.21
#